data_f75b82bcc9a514845012805204478ba6
#
_entry.id   f75b82bcc9a514845012805204478ba6
#
_cell.length_a   1.000
_cell.length_b   1.000
_cell.length_c   1.000
_cell.angle_alpha   90.00
_cell.angle_beta   90.00
_cell.angle_gamma   90.00
#
_symmetry.space_group_name_H-M   'P 1'
#
loop_
_entity.id
_entity.type
_entity.pdbx_description
1 polymer ?
#
loop_
_entity_poly.entity_id
_entity_poly.type
_entity_poly.pdbx_seq_one_letter_code
_entity_poly.pdbx_strand_id
1 'polypeptide(L)'
;PVLRERLGVREPDVRLGGDRDADTVAAAARWALGLVGLLVSRRRLRSRVFGDHDGVCLVHGDTPSTLLATLMARRAGLPVAHLESGLRSGSFRHPFPEELIRVLVMRRAAVCFAPDAPAAGNLRSMGLKARIVETSGNTGLEALRDALADVQPASGPVVATMHRVENL
;
A
#
# COMPACT_ATOMS: atom_id res chain seq x y z
N PRO A 1 -3.59 4.03 17.52
CA PRO A 1 -3.27 5.36 18.11
C PRO A 1 -1.86 5.39 18.69
N VAL A 2 -1.50 4.47 19.61
CA VAL A 2 -0.23 4.48 20.36
C VAL A 2 1.02 4.40 19.46
N LEU A 3 1.03 3.56 18.43
CA LEU A 3 2.19 3.39 17.55
C LEU A 3 2.43 4.67 16.71
N ARG A 4 1.37 5.27 16.21
CA ARG A 4 1.43 6.50 15.44
C ARG A 4 2.02 7.66 16.25
N GLU A 5 1.58 7.82 17.49
CA GLU A 5 2.08 8.85 18.41
C GLU A 5 3.56 8.64 18.72
N ARG A 6 3.98 7.38 18.97
CA ARG A 6 5.39 7.04 19.20
C ARG A 6 6.30 7.35 18.00
N LEU A 7 5.78 7.22 16.79
CA LEU A 7 6.50 7.51 15.55
C LEU A 7 6.40 8.95 15.10
N GLY A 8 5.72 9.83 15.87
CA GLY A 8 5.53 11.22 15.50
C GLY A 8 4.73 11.45 14.22
N VAL A 9 3.95 10.46 13.79
CA VAL A 9 3.16 10.56 12.56
C VAL A 9 1.94 11.43 12.79
N ARG A 10 1.74 12.44 11.93
CA ARG A 10 0.61 13.36 11.97
C ARG A 10 -0.74 12.62 11.90
N GLU A 11 -1.78 13.20 12.49
CA GLU A 11 -3.17 12.74 12.30
C GLU A 11 -3.55 12.72 10.82
N PRO A 12 -4.33 11.72 10.37
CA PRO A 12 -4.85 11.70 9.02
C PRO A 12 -5.89 12.82 8.83
N ASP A 13 -5.82 13.53 7.73
CA ASP A 13 -6.80 14.57 7.39
C ASP A 13 -8.19 13.97 7.12
N VAL A 14 -8.24 12.74 6.61
CA VAL A 14 -9.48 12.02 6.31
C VAL A 14 -9.39 10.58 6.80
N ARG A 15 -10.38 10.15 7.57
CA ARG A 15 -10.58 8.75 7.97
C ARG A 15 -11.70 8.14 7.14
N LEU A 16 -11.40 7.09 6.40
CA LEU A 16 -12.37 6.38 5.54
C LEU A 16 -13.15 5.28 6.27
N GLY A 17 -12.85 5.03 7.52
CA GLY A 17 -13.54 4.10 8.40
C GLY A 17 -14.15 4.82 9.59
N GLY A 18 -15.15 4.24 10.25
CA GLY A 18 -15.59 4.69 11.56
C GLY A 18 -14.52 4.40 12.62
N ASP A 19 -14.68 4.99 13.81
CA ASP A 19 -13.78 4.77 14.96
C ASP A 19 -13.84 3.35 15.54
N ARG A 20 -14.68 2.48 14.98
CA ARG A 20 -14.81 1.08 15.36
C ARG A 20 -14.08 0.20 14.38
N ASP A 21 -13.24 -0.67 14.88
CA ASP A 21 -12.66 -1.75 14.11
C ASP A 21 -13.77 -2.63 13.54
N ALA A 22 -13.56 -3.15 12.32
CA ALA A 22 -14.54 -4.02 11.67
C ALA A 22 -14.39 -5.45 12.22
N ASP A 23 -14.74 -5.64 13.49
CA ASP A 23 -14.56 -6.91 14.23
C ASP A 23 -15.47 -8.04 13.74
N THR A 24 -16.42 -7.73 12.85
CA THR A 24 -17.34 -8.70 12.28
C THR A 24 -17.41 -8.60 10.77
N VAL A 25 -17.73 -9.73 10.11
CA VAL A 25 -17.93 -9.76 8.65
C VAL A 25 -19.03 -8.78 8.21
N ALA A 26 -20.10 -8.63 9.01
CA ALA A 26 -21.18 -7.70 8.74
C ALA A 26 -20.73 -6.23 8.83
N ALA A 27 -19.85 -5.89 9.78
CA ALA A 27 -19.26 -4.56 9.92
C ALA A 27 -18.32 -4.26 8.73
N ALA A 28 -17.48 -5.22 8.36
CA ALA A 28 -16.63 -5.12 7.19
C ALA A 28 -17.41 -4.95 5.88
N ALA A 29 -18.50 -5.68 5.71
CA ALA A 29 -19.38 -5.55 4.55
C ALA A 29 -20.06 -4.17 4.47
N ARG A 30 -20.59 -3.66 5.59
CA ARG A 30 -21.18 -2.31 5.64
C ARG A 30 -20.13 -1.23 5.34
N TRP A 31 -18.94 -1.36 5.87
CA TRP A 31 -17.82 -0.47 5.57
C TRP A 31 -17.48 -0.49 4.07
N ALA A 32 -17.33 -1.68 3.48
CA ALA A 32 -17.07 -1.84 2.06
C ALA A 32 -18.16 -1.24 1.18
N LEU A 33 -19.44 -1.44 1.51
CA LEU A 33 -20.58 -0.84 0.81
C LEU A 33 -20.55 0.70 0.89
N GLY A 34 -20.22 1.27 2.05
CA GLY A 34 -20.05 2.71 2.21
C GLY A 34 -18.95 3.27 1.30
N LEU A 35 -17.85 2.54 1.16
CA LEU A 35 -16.73 2.91 0.28
C LEU A 35 -17.08 2.79 -1.21
N VAL A 36 -17.88 1.77 -1.59
CA VAL A 36 -18.42 1.65 -2.95
C VAL A 36 -19.28 2.88 -3.28
N GLY A 37 -20.10 3.36 -2.35
CA GLY A 37 -20.89 4.57 -2.51
C GLY A 37 -20.06 5.83 -2.79
N LEU A 38 -18.84 5.91 -2.23
CA LEU A 38 -17.89 6.97 -2.56
C LEU A 38 -17.32 6.82 -3.98
N LEU A 39 -17.03 5.60 -4.42
CA LEU A 39 -16.49 5.32 -5.76
C LEU A 39 -17.45 5.71 -6.88
N VAL A 40 -18.76 5.72 -6.63
CA VAL A 40 -19.76 6.12 -7.64
C VAL A 40 -19.63 7.58 -8.05
N SER A 41 -19.29 8.49 -7.12
CA SER A 41 -19.27 9.91 -7.37
C SER A 41 -17.86 10.52 -7.35
N ARG A 42 -17.35 10.87 -8.54
CA ARG A 42 -16.08 11.61 -8.68
C ARG A 42 -16.04 12.89 -7.83
N ARG A 43 -17.15 13.65 -7.81
CA ARG A 43 -17.24 14.89 -7.05
C ARG A 43 -17.11 14.65 -5.54
N ARG A 44 -17.79 13.61 -5.02
CA ARG A 44 -17.68 13.25 -3.59
C ARG A 44 -16.27 12.79 -3.22
N LEU A 45 -15.62 12.02 -4.09
CA LEU A 45 -14.22 11.63 -3.87
C LEU A 45 -13.30 12.85 -3.80
N ARG A 46 -13.42 13.76 -4.78
CA ARG A 46 -12.61 14.99 -4.79
C ARG A 46 -12.82 15.80 -3.52
N SER A 47 -14.05 16.12 -3.17
CA SER A 47 -14.34 17.02 -2.04
C SER A 47 -14.14 16.37 -0.67
N ARG A 48 -14.43 15.08 -0.50
CA ARG A 48 -14.41 14.44 0.83
C ARG A 48 -13.13 13.67 1.14
N VAL A 49 -12.41 13.22 0.12
CA VAL A 49 -11.23 12.36 0.29
C VAL A 49 -9.96 13.09 -0.13
N PHE A 50 -9.97 13.80 -1.25
CA PHE A 50 -8.77 14.42 -1.81
C PHE A 50 -8.74 15.96 -1.69
N GLY A 51 -9.73 16.57 -1.03
CA GLY A 51 -9.75 18.01 -0.74
C GLY A 51 -9.81 18.93 -1.95
N ASP A 52 -10.33 18.46 -3.09
CA ASP A 52 -10.38 19.16 -4.38
C ASP A 52 -9.03 19.68 -4.92
N HIS A 53 -7.92 19.21 -4.35
CA HIS A 53 -6.57 19.55 -4.78
C HIS A 53 -6.08 18.64 -5.91
N ASP A 54 -5.20 19.17 -6.73
CA ASP A 54 -4.40 18.38 -7.64
C ASP A 54 -3.20 17.78 -6.89
N GLY A 55 -2.74 16.62 -7.34
CA GLY A 55 -1.63 15.93 -6.68
C GLY A 55 -1.50 14.50 -7.15
N VAL A 56 -0.71 13.74 -6.42
CA VAL A 56 -0.44 12.32 -6.67
C VAL A 56 -0.90 11.52 -5.46
N CYS A 57 -1.67 10.46 -5.69
CA CYS A 57 -2.00 9.52 -4.64
C CYS A 57 -0.86 8.50 -4.49
N LEU A 58 -0.16 8.56 -3.37
CA LEU A 58 0.89 7.61 -3.03
C LEU A 58 0.25 6.41 -2.33
N VAL A 59 0.53 5.20 -2.83
CA VAL A 59 0.06 3.94 -2.26
C VAL A 59 1.24 3.00 -2.07
N HIS A 60 1.13 2.09 -1.09
CA HIS A 60 2.21 1.20 -0.71
C HIS A 60 1.72 -0.23 -0.59
N GLY A 61 2.51 -1.18 -1.12
CA GLY A 61 2.28 -2.61 -0.95
C GLY A 61 1.06 -3.16 -1.70
N ASP A 62 0.41 -4.15 -1.11
CA ASP A 62 -0.52 -5.06 -1.76
C ASP A 62 -1.78 -5.38 -0.93
N THR A 63 -2.13 -4.50 -0.02
CA THR A 63 -3.31 -4.67 0.84
C THR A 63 -4.61 -4.26 0.12
N PRO A 64 -5.78 -4.75 0.57
CA PRO A 64 -7.07 -4.29 0.06
C PRO A 64 -7.25 -2.76 0.13
N SER A 65 -6.69 -2.11 1.15
CA SER A 65 -6.70 -0.63 1.28
C SER A 65 -5.88 0.05 0.19
N THR A 66 -4.74 -0.54 -0.22
CA THR A 66 -3.92 -0.07 -1.35
C THR A 66 -4.71 -0.08 -2.67
N LEU A 67 -5.41 -1.17 -2.94
CA LEU A 67 -6.28 -1.27 -4.12
C LEU A 67 -7.42 -0.25 -4.06
N LEU A 68 -8.08 -0.13 -2.91
CA LEU A 68 -9.17 0.81 -2.72
C LEU A 68 -8.71 2.26 -2.95
N ALA A 69 -7.60 2.68 -2.34
CA ALA A 69 -7.02 4.01 -2.52
C ALA A 69 -6.67 4.26 -4.00
N THR A 70 -6.10 3.25 -4.67
CA THR A 70 -5.82 3.30 -6.12
C THR A 70 -7.08 3.54 -6.95
N LEU A 71 -8.16 2.80 -6.67
CA LEU A 71 -9.43 2.95 -7.38
C LEU A 71 -10.07 4.31 -7.13
N MET A 72 -10.06 4.78 -5.88
CA MET A 72 -10.56 6.10 -5.52
C MET A 72 -9.79 7.23 -6.22
N ALA A 73 -8.46 7.18 -6.20
CA ALA A 73 -7.60 8.17 -6.85
C ALA A 73 -7.84 8.20 -8.37
N ARG A 74 -7.83 7.04 -9.02
CA ARG A 74 -8.12 6.93 -10.45
C ARG A 74 -9.52 7.45 -10.80
N ARG A 75 -10.52 7.14 -10.00
CA ARG A 75 -11.90 7.64 -10.17
C ARG A 75 -12.00 9.15 -9.96
N ALA A 76 -11.20 9.70 -9.05
CA ALA A 76 -11.08 11.15 -8.81
C ALA A 76 -10.30 11.87 -9.94
N GLY A 77 -9.61 11.14 -10.80
CA GLY A 77 -8.77 11.69 -11.88
C GLY A 77 -7.37 12.06 -11.40
N LEU A 78 -6.92 11.50 -10.29
CA LEU A 78 -5.57 11.69 -9.77
C LEU A 78 -4.62 10.58 -10.27
N PRO A 79 -3.37 10.91 -10.59
CA PRO A 79 -2.35 9.91 -10.84
C PRO A 79 -2.03 9.14 -9.56
N VAL A 80 -1.63 7.88 -9.72
CA VAL A 80 -1.24 6.99 -8.62
C VAL A 80 0.25 6.69 -8.73
N ALA A 81 0.97 6.83 -7.63
CA ALA A 81 2.34 6.38 -7.47
C ALA A 81 2.37 5.20 -6.50
N HIS A 82 2.95 4.07 -6.92
CA HIS A 82 2.96 2.83 -6.16
C HIS A 82 4.36 2.51 -5.66
N LEU A 83 4.52 2.52 -4.33
CA LEU A 83 5.75 2.14 -3.64
C LEU A 83 5.87 0.61 -3.52
N GLU A 84 7.10 0.11 -3.51
CA GLU A 84 7.43 -1.32 -3.48
C GLU A 84 6.76 -2.10 -4.61
N SER A 85 6.75 -1.49 -5.77
CA SER A 85 6.11 -2.02 -6.97
C SER A 85 7.02 -3.04 -7.68
N GLY A 86 6.41 -4.02 -8.34
CA GLY A 86 7.16 -5.00 -9.15
C GLY A 86 7.54 -6.27 -8.40
N LEU A 87 7.29 -6.35 -7.10
CA LEU A 87 7.41 -7.61 -6.36
C LEU A 87 6.36 -8.59 -6.87
N ARG A 88 6.78 -9.78 -7.31
CA ARG A 88 5.92 -10.79 -7.92
C ARG A 88 6.20 -12.17 -7.35
N SER A 89 5.14 -12.92 -7.02
CA SER A 89 5.24 -14.34 -6.69
C SER A 89 5.21 -15.24 -7.94
N GLY A 90 4.73 -14.70 -9.06
CA GLY A 90 4.52 -15.46 -10.28
C GLY A 90 3.25 -16.33 -10.28
N SER A 91 2.51 -16.39 -9.19
CA SER A 91 1.29 -17.18 -9.06
C SER A 91 0.14 -16.32 -8.53
N PHE A 92 -0.99 -16.26 -9.26
CA PHE A 92 -2.19 -15.57 -8.78
C PHE A 92 -2.91 -16.25 -7.61
N ARG A 93 -2.50 -17.48 -7.28
CA ARG A 93 -3.11 -18.26 -6.19
C ARG A 93 -2.35 -18.13 -4.89
N HIS A 94 -1.07 -17.73 -4.93
CA HIS A 94 -0.21 -17.64 -3.75
C HIS A 94 0.77 -16.47 -3.86
N PRO A 95 0.77 -15.55 -2.89
CA PRO A 95 -0.26 -15.36 -1.86
C PRO A 95 -1.54 -14.78 -2.48
N PHE A 96 -2.70 -15.22 -1.98
CA PHE A 96 -4.01 -14.69 -2.40
C PHE A 96 -4.66 -13.95 -1.22
N PRO A 97 -5.23 -12.74 -1.41
CA PRO A 97 -5.43 -12.00 -2.68
C PRO A 97 -4.29 -11.04 -3.07
N GLU A 98 -3.15 -11.03 -2.36
CA GLU A 98 -2.10 -10.02 -2.45
C GLU A 98 -1.52 -9.91 -3.87
N GLU A 99 -1.20 -11.04 -4.51
CA GLU A 99 -0.63 -11.02 -5.86
C GLU A 99 -1.61 -10.42 -6.90
N LEU A 100 -2.89 -10.71 -6.76
CA LEU A 100 -3.92 -10.11 -7.60
C LEU A 100 -4.00 -8.59 -7.38
N ILE A 101 -3.99 -8.16 -6.13
CA ILE A 101 -3.99 -6.74 -5.75
C ILE A 101 -2.77 -6.03 -6.34
N ARG A 102 -1.57 -6.59 -6.19
CA ARG A 102 -0.34 -6.05 -6.78
C ARG A 102 -0.50 -5.78 -8.27
N VAL A 103 -0.93 -6.77 -9.03
CA VAL A 103 -1.12 -6.64 -10.48
C VAL A 103 -2.15 -5.57 -10.82
N LEU A 104 -3.27 -5.53 -10.11
CA LEU A 104 -4.32 -4.55 -10.33
C LEU A 104 -3.87 -3.12 -10.03
N VAL A 105 -3.08 -2.91 -8.98
CA VAL A 105 -2.52 -1.61 -8.60
C VAL A 105 -1.46 -1.17 -9.61
N MET A 106 -0.47 -2.03 -9.91
CA MET A 106 0.59 -1.75 -10.87
C MET A 106 0.05 -1.35 -12.25
N ARG A 107 -0.99 -2.03 -12.73
CA ARG A 107 -1.63 -1.70 -14.01
C ARG A 107 -2.36 -0.36 -14.02
N ARG A 108 -2.66 0.21 -12.86
CA ARG A 108 -3.37 1.49 -12.70
C ARG A 108 -2.46 2.63 -12.25
N ALA A 109 -1.25 2.33 -11.82
CA ALA A 109 -0.28 3.33 -11.42
C ALA A 109 0.22 4.14 -12.63
N ALA A 110 0.49 5.42 -12.41
CA ALA A 110 1.20 6.30 -13.35
C ALA A 110 2.71 6.21 -13.13
N VAL A 111 3.13 5.95 -11.87
CA VAL A 111 4.53 5.76 -11.49
C VAL A 111 4.61 4.52 -10.61
N CYS A 112 5.59 3.67 -10.89
CA CYS A 112 5.93 2.49 -10.10
C CYS A 112 7.36 2.64 -9.56
N PHE A 113 7.51 2.64 -8.25
CA PHE A 113 8.80 2.64 -7.58
C PHE A 113 9.21 1.20 -7.27
N ALA A 114 10.21 0.70 -7.98
CA ALA A 114 10.74 -0.64 -7.82
C ALA A 114 11.88 -0.65 -6.81
N PRO A 115 11.86 -1.52 -5.79
CA PRO A 115 12.91 -1.55 -4.77
C PRO A 115 14.26 -2.05 -5.30
N ASP A 116 14.25 -2.82 -6.38
CA ASP A 116 15.43 -3.44 -6.96
C ASP A 116 15.30 -3.68 -8.48
N ALA A 117 16.38 -4.10 -9.10
CA ALA A 117 16.43 -4.40 -10.53
C ALA A 117 15.51 -5.60 -10.95
N PRO A 118 15.39 -6.70 -10.18
CA PRO A 118 14.41 -7.75 -10.45
C PRO A 118 12.97 -7.23 -10.47
N ALA A 119 12.56 -6.43 -9.49
CA ALA A 119 11.23 -5.82 -9.46
C ALA A 119 11.00 -4.89 -10.67
N ALA A 120 11.99 -4.07 -11.02
CA ALA A 120 11.93 -3.23 -12.21
C ALA A 120 11.82 -4.07 -13.50
N GLY A 121 12.53 -5.19 -13.57
CA GLY A 121 12.42 -6.17 -14.66
C GLY A 121 11.01 -6.75 -14.79
N ASN A 122 10.40 -7.14 -13.67
CA ASN A 122 9.01 -7.61 -13.64
C ASN A 122 8.03 -6.56 -14.19
N LEU A 123 8.18 -5.30 -13.79
CA LEU A 123 7.32 -4.21 -14.28
C LEU A 123 7.47 -3.99 -15.79
N ARG A 124 8.70 -4.03 -16.30
CA ARG A 124 8.97 -3.90 -17.75
C ARG A 124 8.34 -5.04 -18.54
N SER A 125 8.46 -6.27 -18.03
CA SER A 125 7.88 -7.48 -18.67
C SER A 125 6.34 -7.45 -18.72
N MET A 126 5.70 -6.73 -17.80
CA MET A 126 4.24 -6.55 -17.78
C MET A 126 3.74 -5.57 -18.87
N GLY A 127 4.60 -4.88 -19.59
CA GLY A 127 4.23 -3.92 -20.64
C GLY A 127 3.42 -2.73 -20.10
N LEU A 128 3.70 -2.26 -18.90
CA LEU A 128 2.96 -1.16 -18.28
C LEU A 128 3.27 0.16 -18.96
N LYS A 129 2.27 1.05 -19.00
CA LYS A 129 2.44 2.46 -19.41
C LYS A 129 3.00 3.35 -18.30
N ALA A 130 3.16 2.82 -17.10
CA ALA A 130 3.68 3.54 -15.94
C ALA A 130 5.16 3.91 -16.13
N ARG A 131 5.55 5.06 -15.59
CA ARG A 131 6.98 5.37 -15.39
C ARG A 131 7.53 4.45 -14.32
N ILE A 132 8.60 3.73 -14.62
CA ILE A 132 9.28 2.85 -13.68
C ILE A 132 10.51 3.59 -13.14
N VAL A 133 10.59 3.68 -11.80
CA VAL A 133 11.70 4.29 -11.08
C VAL A 133 12.27 3.22 -10.15
N GLU A 134 13.54 2.92 -10.29
CA GLU A 134 14.28 2.03 -9.41
C GLU A 134 14.83 2.83 -8.24
N THR A 135 14.48 2.45 -7.00
CA THR A 135 14.84 3.20 -5.78
C THR A 135 16.05 2.65 -5.08
N SER A 136 16.55 1.48 -5.50
CA SER A 136 17.72 0.81 -4.91
C SER A 136 17.58 0.49 -3.41
N GLY A 137 16.34 0.36 -2.93
CA GLY A 137 16.06 0.05 -1.53
C GLY A 137 14.59 -0.27 -1.27
N ASN A 138 14.38 -1.06 -0.22
CA ASN A 138 13.06 -1.37 0.34
C ASN A 138 12.82 -0.47 1.55
N THR A 139 11.65 0.14 1.65
CA THR A 139 11.32 1.10 2.71
C THR A 139 11.44 0.51 4.12
N GLY A 140 11.13 -0.78 4.28
CA GLY A 140 11.31 -1.48 5.55
C GLY A 140 12.77 -1.67 5.94
N LEU A 141 13.67 -1.94 4.97
CA LEU A 141 15.11 -2.04 5.22
C LEU A 141 15.72 -0.69 5.53
N GLU A 142 15.28 0.38 4.90
CA GLU A 142 15.73 1.74 5.20
C GLU A 142 15.35 2.11 6.63
N ALA A 143 14.08 1.93 7.01
CA ALA A 143 13.61 2.17 8.37
C ALA A 143 14.36 1.33 9.42
N LEU A 144 14.68 0.08 9.10
CA LEU A 144 15.46 -0.78 9.98
C LEU A 144 16.90 -0.29 10.13
N ARG A 145 17.56 0.11 9.05
CA ARG A 145 18.92 0.68 9.09
C ARG A 145 18.96 1.93 9.95
N ASP A 146 17.99 2.82 9.79
CA ASP A 146 17.91 4.05 10.59
C ASP A 146 17.67 3.72 12.07
N ALA A 147 16.79 2.77 12.37
CA ALA A 147 16.52 2.34 13.74
C ALA A 147 17.73 1.65 14.40
N LEU A 148 18.60 1.02 13.63
CA LEU A 148 19.79 0.31 14.11
C LEU A 148 21.05 1.17 14.09
N ALA A 149 21.03 2.38 13.54
CA ALA A 149 22.22 3.23 13.38
C ALA A 149 22.99 3.45 14.68
N ASP A 150 22.27 3.59 15.79
CA ASP A 150 22.81 3.84 17.13
C ASP A 150 22.78 2.60 18.05
N VAL A 151 22.40 1.42 17.52
CA VAL A 151 22.29 0.20 18.31
C VAL A 151 23.63 -0.55 18.30
N GLN A 152 24.21 -0.74 19.50
CA GLN A 152 25.40 -1.57 19.65
C GLN A 152 25.03 -3.07 19.62
N PRO A 153 25.83 -3.92 18.94
CA PRO A 153 25.63 -5.34 18.96
C PRO A 153 25.62 -5.86 20.40
N ALA A 154 24.58 -6.56 20.78
CA ALA A 154 24.47 -7.20 22.09
C ALA A 154 24.67 -8.71 21.96
N SER A 155 25.32 -9.32 22.96
CA SER A 155 25.34 -10.78 23.10
C SER A 155 23.99 -11.23 23.66
N GLY A 156 23.33 -12.19 23.00
CA GLY A 156 22.04 -12.70 23.48
C GLY A 156 21.40 -13.64 22.45
N PRO A 157 20.20 -14.15 22.76
CA PRO A 157 19.47 -15.01 21.83
C PRO A 157 19.07 -14.24 20.58
N VAL A 158 19.19 -14.89 19.43
CA VAL A 158 18.64 -14.38 18.18
C VAL A 158 17.14 -14.67 18.16
N VAL A 159 16.35 -13.62 17.93
CA VAL A 159 14.89 -13.74 17.76
C VAL A 159 14.55 -13.68 16.28
N ALA A 160 13.90 -14.71 15.78
CA ALA A 160 13.35 -14.74 14.42
C ALA A 160 11.82 -14.81 14.48
N THR A 161 11.15 -14.08 13.61
CA THR A 161 9.68 -14.13 13.48
C THR A 161 9.30 -14.49 12.06
N MET A 162 8.39 -15.44 11.92
CA MET A 162 7.72 -15.80 10.67
C MET A 162 6.21 -15.80 10.95
N HIS A 163 5.48 -14.94 10.26
CA HIS A 163 4.06 -14.71 10.57
C HIS A 163 3.11 -14.97 9.38
N ARG A 164 3.61 -15.59 8.32
CA ARG A 164 2.74 -16.03 7.22
C ARG A 164 2.14 -17.39 7.54
N VAL A 165 0.82 -17.51 7.31
CA VAL A 165 0.07 -18.75 7.55
C VAL A 165 0.65 -19.94 6.77
N GLU A 166 1.23 -19.68 5.59
CA GLU A 166 1.88 -20.72 4.77
C GLU A 166 3.16 -21.27 5.39
N ASN A 167 3.68 -20.64 6.44
CA ASN A 167 4.88 -21.07 7.17
C ASN A 167 4.57 -21.76 8.49
N LEU A 168 3.30 -21.98 8.81
CA LEU A 168 2.82 -22.72 9.97
C LEU A 168 2.39 -24.12 9.56
#